data_4324dc9a0c9baf5363816e490a2bf834
#
_entry.id   4324dc9a0c9baf5363816e490a2bf834
#
_cell.length_a   1.000
_cell.length_b   1.000
_cell.length_c   1.000
_cell.angle_alpha   90.00
_cell.angle_beta   90.00
_cell.angle_gamma   90.00
#
_symmetry.space_group_name_H-M   'P 1'
#
loop_
_entity.id
_entity.type
_entity.pdbx_description
1 polymer ?
#
loop_
_entity_poly.entity_id
_entity_poly.type
_entity_poly.pdbx_seq_one_letter_code
_entity_poly.pdbx_strand_id
1 'polypeptide(L)'
;MKTDIRKAGFKDAFVVALQARAQNVEVQLLVQGDLSRQSATSRHFCDLWQQGGGACESWQGQSISGELIVDGLLGIGLQRELDPGWQDLVSTINQASQPCVAIDIPSGLNGLTGIAQPLAIEAQLTVTFIGRKCGQFLADGPDHCGELVFDDLGISSRVGSSQTAALEVIESCELPAVRKRNSHKNHYGNLLIVGGDLGMSGAVALAAQAALRSGAGLVTA
;
A
#
# COMPACT_ATOMS: atom_id res chain seq x y z
N MET A 1 5.55 -12.44 -24.58
CA MET A 1 6.61 -12.73 -23.61
C MET A 1 6.00 -12.48 -22.22
N LYS A 2 5.61 -13.52 -21.47
CA LYS A 2 5.07 -13.36 -20.12
C LYS A 2 6.21 -12.95 -19.20
N THR A 3 6.27 -11.68 -18.84
CA THR A 3 7.20 -11.17 -17.82
C THR A 3 6.76 -11.75 -16.48
N ASP A 4 7.61 -12.56 -15.87
CA ASP A 4 7.35 -13.16 -14.56
C ASP A 4 7.49 -12.07 -13.50
N ILE A 5 6.36 -11.46 -13.14
CA ILE A 5 6.23 -10.32 -12.21
C ILE A 5 6.63 -10.71 -10.76
N ARG A 6 6.85 -11.99 -10.48
CA ARG A 6 7.12 -12.56 -9.15
C ARG A 6 8.49 -12.24 -8.54
N LYS A 7 9.28 -11.35 -9.16
CA LYS A 7 10.69 -11.13 -8.78
C LYS A 7 11.06 -9.64 -8.62
N ALA A 8 10.11 -8.76 -8.39
CA ALA A 8 10.36 -7.31 -8.41
C ALA A 8 11.06 -6.77 -7.15
N GLY A 9 10.80 -7.31 -5.95
CA GLY A 9 11.25 -6.73 -4.68
C GLY A 9 12.77 -6.60 -4.51
N PHE A 10 13.51 -7.66 -4.75
CA PHE A 10 14.97 -7.67 -4.51
C PHE A 10 15.77 -6.65 -5.33
N LYS A 11 15.38 -6.38 -6.56
CA LYS A 11 16.16 -5.47 -7.42
C LYS A 11 16.11 -4.04 -6.88
N ASP A 12 14.94 -3.61 -6.41
CA ASP A 12 14.72 -2.24 -5.99
C ASP A 12 15.44 -1.97 -4.66
N ALA A 13 15.49 -2.96 -3.74
CA ALA A 13 16.28 -2.89 -2.52
C ALA A 13 17.78 -2.74 -2.79
N PHE A 14 18.35 -3.47 -3.75
CA PHE A 14 19.75 -3.32 -4.15
C PHE A 14 20.04 -1.94 -4.76
N VAL A 15 19.13 -1.39 -5.55
CA VAL A 15 19.28 -0.04 -6.12
C VAL A 15 19.29 1.00 -5.01
N VAL A 16 18.39 0.91 -4.04
CA VAL A 16 18.36 1.81 -2.88
C VAL A 16 19.65 1.69 -2.07
N ALA A 17 20.12 0.47 -1.80
CA ALA A 17 21.36 0.23 -1.06
C ALA A 17 22.59 0.85 -1.77
N LEU A 18 22.67 0.69 -3.09
CA LEU A 18 23.76 1.29 -3.89
C LEU A 18 23.71 2.82 -3.85
N GLN A 19 22.52 3.41 -3.95
CA GLN A 19 22.36 4.87 -3.92
C GLN A 19 22.65 5.42 -2.52
N ALA A 20 22.19 4.78 -1.46
CA ALA A 20 22.49 5.17 -0.08
C ALA A 20 23.99 5.17 0.17
N ARG A 21 24.66 4.11 -0.25
CA ARG A 21 26.12 4.01 -0.13
C ARG A 21 26.86 5.08 -0.94
N ALA A 22 26.39 5.42 -2.13
CA ALA A 22 26.96 6.51 -2.94
C ALA A 22 26.85 7.88 -2.25
N GLN A 23 25.92 8.00 -1.29
CA GLN A 23 25.74 9.16 -0.41
C GLN A 23 26.50 9.02 0.93
N ASN A 24 27.38 8.03 1.06
CA ASN A 24 28.13 7.69 2.28
C ASN A 24 27.23 7.29 3.47
N VAL A 25 26.05 6.74 3.21
CA VAL A 25 25.20 6.13 4.24
C VAL A 25 25.68 4.70 4.46
N GLU A 26 25.84 4.31 5.73
CA GLU A 26 26.11 2.93 6.09
C GLU A 26 24.87 2.06 5.87
N VAL A 27 25.04 0.92 5.22
CA VAL A 27 23.92 0.04 4.84
C VAL A 27 24.23 -1.39 5.30
N GLN A 28 23.36 -1.93 6.15
CA GLN A 28 23.24 -3.38 6.40
C GLN A 28 22.20 -3.93 5.42
N LEU A 29 22.56 -4.92 4.61
CA LEU A 29 21.66 -5.52 3.65
C LEU A 29 21.35 -6.97 4.06
N LEU A 30 20.12 -7.17 4.55
CA LEU A 30 19.60 -8.46 4.95
C LEU A 30 18.79 -9.10 3.83
N VAL A 31 18.98 -10.38 3.61
CA VAL A 31 18.30 -11.13 2.55
C VAL A 31 17.61 -12.34 3.13
N GLN A 32 16.34 -12.51 2.81
CA GLN A 32 15.57 -13.71 3.09
C GLN A 32 15.31 -14.48 1.80
N GLY A 33 15.66 -15.77 1.79
CA GLY A 33 15.47 -16.64 0.64
C GLY A 33 16.73 -16.90 -0.18
N ASP A 34 16.56 -17.58 -1.31
CA ASP A 34 17.65 -18.07 -2.15
C ASP A 34 18.03 -17.04 -3.23
N LEU A 35 19.18 -16.40 -3.09
CA LEU A 35 19.73 -15.44 -4.05
C LEU A 35 19.97 -16.07 -5.45
N SER A 36 20.15 -17.39 -5.55
CA SER A 36 20.38 -18.04 -6.84
C SER A 36 19.14 -17.99 -7.75
N ARG A 37 17.96 -17.81 -7.17
CA ARG A 37 16.66 -17.75 -7.85
C ARG A 37 16.27 -16.35 -8.34
N GLN A 38 17.13 -15.38 -8.21
CA GLN A 38 16.87 -14.01 -8.64
C GLN A 38 16.72 -13.87 -10.16
N SER A 39 16.04 -12.82 -10.58
CA SER A 39 16.02 -12.40 -11.98
C SER A 39 17.43 -11.96 -12.42
N ALA A 40 17.69 -11.97 -13.73
CA ALA A 40 18.95 -11.48 -14.27
C ALA A 40 19.23 -10.02 -13.84
N THR A 41 18.20 -9.17 -13.81
CA THR A 41 18.29 -7.79 -13.37
C THR A 41 18.63 -7.67 -11.88
N SER A 42 17.98 -8.44 -11.01
CA SER A 42 18.31 -8.46 -9.57
C SER A 42 19.73 -8.93 -9.34
N ARG A 43 20.18 -9.96 -10.05
CA ARG A 43 21.55 -10.47 -9.96
C ARG A 43 22.57 -9.42 -10.34
N HIS A 44 22.33 -8.67 -11.44
CA HIS A 44 23.20 -7.59 -11.86
C HIS A 44 23.42 -6.54 -10.74
N PHE A 45 22.35 -6.10 -10.07
CA PHE A 45 22.48 -5.14 -8.98
C PHE A 45 23.11 -5.75 -7.71
N CYS A 46 22.86 -7.04 -7.44
CA CYS A 46 23.56 -7.77 -6.39
C CYS A 46 25.06 -7.84 -6.65
N ASP A 47 25.47 -8.15 -7.89
CA ASP A 47 26.87 -8.18 -8.30
C ASP A 47 27.53 -6.80 -8.15
N LEU A 48 26.86 -5.72 -8.56
CA LEU A 48 27.35 -4.35 -8.37
C LEU A 48 27.52 -4.01 -6.88
N TRP A 49 26.58 -4.40 -6.05
CA TRP A 49 26.66 -4.21 -4.60
C TRP A 49 27.89 -4.91 -4.01
N GLN A 50 28.10 -6.18 -4.36
CA GLN A 50 29.24 -6.98 -3.90
C GLN A 50 30.59 -6.48 -4.44
N GLN A 51 30.68 -6.12 -5.72
CA GLN A 51 31.87 -5.52 -6.33
C GLN A 51 32.26 -4.21 -5.65
N GLY A 52 31.26 -3.44 -5.20
CA GLY A 52 31.50 -2.27 -4.38
C GLY A 52 31.93 -2.58 -2.94
N GLY A 53 32.08 -3.86 -2.53
CA GLY A 53 32.47 -4.29 -1.18
C GLY A 53 31.28 -4.38 -0.20
N GLY A 54 30.03 -4.39 -0.70
CA GLY A 54 28.85 -4.63 0.12
C GLY A 54 28.66 -6.11 0.43
N ALA A 55 28.24 -6.44 1.66
CA ALA A 55 27.86 -7.79 2.07
C ALA A 55 26.35 -8.00 1.93
N CYS A 56 25.94 -9.22 1.58
CA CYS A 56 24.57 -9.68 1.67
C CYS A 56 24.50 -10.69 2.80
N GLU A 57 23.82 -10.34 3.88
CA GLU A 57 23.67 -11.19 5.05
C GLU A 57 22.36 -11.96 4.95
N SER A 58 22.43 -13.28 5.08
CA SER A 58 21.20 -14.09 5.16
C SER A 58 20.52 -13.85 6.49
N TRP A 59 19.20 -13.69 6.47
CA TRP A 59 18.40 -13.60 7.68
C TRP A 59 18.46 -14.92 8.47
N GLN A 60 18.80 -14.83 9.73
CA GLN A 60 18.90 -15.96 10.67
C GLN A 60 18.36 -15.61 12.07
N GLY A 61 17.47 -14.61 12.15
CA GLY A 61 16.95 -14.12 13.44
C GLY A 61 17.89 -13.15 14.17
N GLN A 62 18.89 -12.57 13.47
CA GLN A 62 19.78 -11.57 14.05
C GLN A 62 19.05 -10.25 14.30
N SER A 63 19.61 -9.41 15.19
CA SER A 63 19.08 -8.08 15.43
C SER A 63 19.21 -7.19 14.18
N ILE A 64 18.19 -6.38 13.93
CA ILE A 64 18.20 -5.35 12.89
C ILE A 64 18.87 -4.10 13.49
N SER A 65 19.89 -3.60 12.81
CA SER A 65 20.63 -2.38 13.19
C SER A 65 20.31 -1.23 12.24
N GLY A 66 20.70 -0.02 12.62
CA GLY A 66 20.49 1.19 11.81
C GLY A 66 19.37 2.10 12.35
N GLU A 67 19.18 3.23 11.69
CA GLU A 67 18.19 4.26 12.10
C GLU A 67 16.91 4.19 11.27
N LEU A 68 16.96 3.51 10.13
CA LEU A 68 15.86 3.35 9.17
C LEU A 68 15.87 1.94 8.58
N ILE A 69 14.70 1.35 8.48
CA ILE A 69 14.48 0.09 7.75
C ILE A 69 13.90 0.42 6.38
N VAL A 70 14.42 -0.23 5.33
CA VAL A 70 13.84 -0.17 3.99
C VAL A 70 13.36 -1.56 3.60
N ASP A 71 12.05 -1.70 3.50
CA ASP A 71 11.40 -2.94 3.08
C ASP A 71 11.36 -3.04 1.55
N GLY A 72 12.14 -3.94 1.02
CA GLY A 72 12.14 -4.36 -0.39
C GLY A 72 12.15 -5.88 -0.53
N LEU A 73 11.58 -6.59 0.43
CA LEU A 73 11.61 -8.06 0.50
C LEU A 73 10.70 -8.70 -0.56
N LEU A 74 9.43 -8.29 -0.60
CA LEU A 74 8.41 -8.86 -1.47
C LEU A 74 7.65 -7.73 -2.18
N GLY A 75 7.27 -7.96 -3.43
CA GLY A 75 6.46 -7.02 -4.22
C GLY A 75 5.04 -7.54 -4.48
N ILE A 76 4.35 -6.89 -5.42
CA ILE A 76 2.94 -7.17 -5.81
C ILE A 76 2.67 -8.61 -6.26
N GLY A 77 3.69 -9.44 -6.48
CA GLY A 77 3.57 -10.82 -6.93
C GLY A 77 3.24 -11.83 -5.83
N LEU A 78 3.05 -11.40 -4.59
CA LEU A 78 2.68 -12.27 -3.49
C LEU A 78 1.23 -12.75 -3.66
N GLN A 79 1.07 -14.07 -3.89
CA GLN A 79 -0.24 -14.73 -4.08
C GLN A 79 -0.46 -15.88 -3.10
N ARG A 80 0.47 -16.07 -2.16
CA ARG A 80 0.42 -17.14 -1.16
C ARG A 80 0.74 -16.58 0.21
N GLU A 81 0.35 -17.29 1.22
CA GLU A 81 0.74 -16.98 2.59
C GLU A 81 2.27 -17.01 2.75
N LEU A 82 2.78 -16.19 3.64
CA LEU A 82 4.17 -16.21 4.04
C LEU A 82 4.45 -17.48 4.84
N ASP A 83 5.53 -18.17 4.51
CA ASP A 83 5.99 -19.27 5.33
C ASP A 83 6.58 -18.79 6.67
N PRO A 84 6.78 -19.68 7.68
CA PRO A 84 7.20 -19.27 9.02
C PRO A 84 8.46 -18.41 9.06
N GLY A 85 9.45 -18.66 8.20
CA GLY A 85 10.69 -17.88 8.19
C GLY A 85 10.49 -16.44 7.70
N TRP A 86 9.53 -16.22 6.77
CA TRP A 86 9.15 -14.89 6.34
C TRP A 86 8.30 -14.17 7.39
N GLN A 87 7.40 -14.91 8.08
CA GLN A 87 6.60 -14.37 9.17
C GLN A 87 7.47 -13.89 10.34
N ASP A 88 8.52 -14.65 10.68
CA ASP A 88 9.50 -14.28 11.71
C ASP A 88 10.20 -12.96 11.35
N LEU A 89 10.69 -12.82 10.13
CA LEU A 89 11.33 -11.58 9.66
C LEU A 89 10.36 -10.39 9.69
N VAL A 90 9.15 -10.55 9.17
CA VAL A 90 8.12 -9.49 9.19
C VAL A 90 7.79 -9.09 10.63
N SER A 91 7.59 -10.07 11.51
CA SER A 91 7.32 -9.83 12.93
C SER A 91 8.47 -9.08 13.62
N THR A 92 9.71 -9.44 13.31
CA THR A 92 10.90 -8.78 13.86
C THR A 92 10.99 -7.32 13.38
N ILE A 93 10.71 -7.07 12.11
CA ILE A 93 10.69 -5.70 11.56
C ILE A 93 9.59 -4.86 12.22
N ASN A 94 8.38 -5.40 12.37
CA ASN A 94 7.26 -4.68 12.98
C ASN A 94 7.47 -4.39 14.48
N GLN A 95 8.29 -5.22 15.17
CA GLN A 95 8.66 -5.00 16.56
C GLN A 95 9.87 -4.08 16.74
N ALA A 96 10.57 -3.76 15.66
CA ALA A 96 11.71 -2.86 15.70
C ALA A 96 11.29 -1.43 16.04
N SER A 97 12.16 -0.69 16.71
CA SER A 97 11.90 0.73 17.06
C SER A 97 12.17 1.69 15.92
N GLN A 98 12.85 1.23 14.88
CA GLN A 98 13.21 2.04 13.71
C GLN A 98 11.99 2.24 12.80
N PRO A 99 11.83 3.42 12.20
CA PRO A 99 10.84 3.62 11.16
C PRO A 99 11.13 2.73 9.95
N CYS A 100 10.07 2.28 9.27
CA CYS A 100 10.15 1.45 8.08
C CYS A 100 9.59 2.19 6.86
N VAL A 101 10.34 2.18 5.76
CA VAL A 101 9.89 2.66 4.45
C VAL A 101 9.73 1.47 3.51
N ALA A 102 8.52 1.28 2.99
CA ALA A 102 8.25 0.21 2.03
C ALA A 102 8.45 0.67 0.58
N ILE A 103 9.10 -0.15 -0.20
CA ILE A 103 9.29 0.03 -1.64
C ILE A 103 8.10 -0.59 -2.36
N ASP A 104 7.34 0.22 -3.06
CA ASP A 104 6.19 -0.12 -3.90
C ASP A 104 4.95 -0.59 -3.13
N ILE A 105 5.08 -1.56 -2.23
CA ILE A 105 4.03 -2.08 -1.35
C ILE A 105 4.67 -2.76 -0.14
N PRO A 106 4.11 -2.64 1.07
CA PRO A 106 4.61 -3.36 2.24
C PRO A 106 4.62 -4.88 2.00
N SER A 107 5.74 -5.51 2.33
CA SER A 107 5.91 -6.95 2.16
C SER A 107 4.90 -7.73 3.01
N GLY A 108 4.23 -8.69 2.39
CA GLY A 108 3.14 -9.46 3.01
C GLY A 108 1.75 -8.94 2.68
N LEU A 109 1.60 -7.70 2.17
CA LEU A 109 0.32 -7.14 1.77
C LEU A 109 -0.04 -7.56 0.34
N ASN A 110 -1.28 -8.00 0.13
CA ASN A 110 -1.76 -8.32 -1.21
C ASN A 110 -2.09 -7.04 -1.99
N GLY A 111 -1.41 -6.83 -3.11
CA GLY A 111 -1.53 -5.59 -3.90
C GLY A 111 -2.89 -5.36 -4.57
N LEU A 112 -3.74 -6.38 -4.68
CA LEU A 112 -5.08 -6.27 -5.25
C LEU A 112 -6.14 -6.11 -4.17
N THR A 113 -6.10 -6.96 -3.13
CA THR A 113 -7.15 -7.04 -2.11
C THR A 113 -6.89 -6.24 -0.85
N GLY A 114 -5.63 -5.90 -0.58
CA GLY A 114 -5.21 -5.24 0.66
C GLY A 114 -5.19 -6.14 1.89
N ILE A 115 -5.32 -7.47 1.72
CA ILE A 115 -5.31 -8.42 2.83
C ILE A 115 -3.86 -8.80 3.15
N ALA A 116 -3.49 -8.74 4.44
CA ALA A 116 -2.22 -9.27 4.93
C ALA A 116 -2.19 -10.81 4.88
N GLN A 117 -1.05 -11.43 4.52
CA GLN A 117 -0.99 -12.88 4.22
C GLN A 117 0.10 -13.62 5.03
N PRO A 118 -0.12 -14.06 6.25
CA PRO A 118 -1.09 -13.61 7.25
C PRO A 118 -0.60 -12.36 8.00
N LEU A 119 0.65 -11.93 7.76
CA LEU A 119 1.29 -10.73 8.28
C LEU A 119 1.81 -9.88 7.13
N ALA A 120 1.86 -8.57 7.34
CA ALA A 120 2.52 -7.63 6.45
C ALA A 120 3.37 -6.64 7.26
N ILE A 121 4.35 -6.04 6.63
CA ILE A 121 5.13 -4.93 7.20
C ILE A 121 4.19 -3.76 7.52
N GLU A 122 4.37 -3.14 8.67
CA GLU A 122 3.73 -1.90 9.09
C GLU A 122 4.68 -0.72 8.78
N ALA A 123 4.60 -0.21 7.55
CA ALA A 123 5.45 0.88 7.13
C ALA A 123 4.91 2.24 7.61
N GLN A 124 5.81 3.17 7.96
CA GLN A 124 5.45 4.57 8.20
C GLN A 124 5.30 5.36 6.91
N LEU A 125 5.97 4.90 5.85
CA LEU A 125 5.92 5.49 4.51
C LEU A 125 5.98 4.37 3.48
N THR A 126 5.16 4.46 2.44
CA THR A 126 5.27 3.61 1.26
C THR A 126 5.47 4.47 0.01
N VAL A 127 6.56 4.24 -0.71
CA VAL A 127 6.80 4.88 -2.01
C VAL A 127 6.37 3.91 -3.10
N THR A 128 5.26 4.23 -3.77
CA THR A 128 4.68 3.38 -4.81
C THR A 128 4.93 3.94 -6.20
N PHE A 129 5.21 3.08 -7.18
CA PHE A 129 5.69 3.46 -8.50
C PHE A 129 4.72 3.10 -9.61
N ILE A 130 4.69 3.93 -10.67
CA ILE A 130 3.99 3.69 -11.96
C ILE A 130 2.46 3.70 -11.82
N GLY A 131 1.91 3.04 -10.82
CA GLY A 131 0.49 2.96 -10.52
C GLY A 131 0.25 2.61 -9.07
N ARG A 132 -0.68 3.31 -8.42
CA ARG A 132 -1.18 2.98 -7.09
C ARG A 132 -1.86 1.60 -7.14
N LYS A 133 -1.65 0.77 -6.13
CA LYS A 133 -2.23 -0.57 -6.05
C LYS A 133 -3.55 -0.50 -5.30
N CYS A 134 -4.58 -1.19 -5.76
CA CYS A 134 -5.88 -1.22 -5.09
C CYS A 134 -5.75 -1.62 -3.62
N GLY A 135 -4.91 -2.62 -3.33
CA GLY A 135 -4.68 -3.11 -1.99
C GLY A 135 -4.10 -2.10 -1.00
N GLN A 136 -3.51 -1.00 -1.47
CA GLN A 136 -3.03 0.08 -0.60
C GLN A 136 -4.19 0.89 0.03
N PHE A 137 -5.39 0.79 -0.56
CA PHE A 137 -6.59 1.52 -0.16
C PHE A 137 -7.71 0.63 0.37
N LEU A 138 -7.52 -0.69 0.33
CA LEU A 138 -8.54 -1.67 0.71
C LEU A 138 -8.09 -2.48 1.92
N ALA A 139 -9.07 -3.02 2.65
CA ALA A 139 -8.88 -3.93 3.80
C ALA A 139 -7.81 -3.42 4.79
N ASP A 140 -6.71 -4.19 4.96
CA ASP A 140 -5.63 -3.89 5.90
C ASP A 140 -4.63 -2.86 5.31
N GLY A 141 -4.73 -2.57 4.01
CA GLY A 141 -3.76 -1.72 3.29
C GLY A 141 -3.49 -0.36 3.92
N PRO A 142 -4.53 0.43 4.30
CA PRO A 142 -4.32 1.74 4.92
C PRO A 142 -3.52 1.67 6.24
N ASP A 143 -3.68 0.59 7.02
CA ASP A 143 -2.98 0.42 8.29
C ASP A 143 -1.51 -0.01 8.10
N HIS A 144 -1.20 -0.64 6.98
CA HIS A 144 0.15 -1.14 6.67
C HIS A 144 0.99 -0.19 5.82
N CYS A 145 0.38 0.68 5.01
CA CYS A 145 1.13 1.53 4.07
C CYS A 145 1.67 2.81 4.68
N GLY A 146 1.13 3.29 5.81
CA GLY A 146 1.47 4.59 6.37
C GLY A 146 1.18 5.73 5.38
N GLU A 147 2.05 6.74 5.33
CA GLU A 147 1.98 7.79 4.32
C GLU A 147 2.29 7.20 2.93
N LEU A 148 1.43 7.48 1.94
CA LEU A 148 1.58 6.94 0.60
C LEU A 148 2.10 8.01 -0.36
N VAL A 149 3.33 7.86 -0.83
CA VAL A 149 3.95 8.71 -1.85
C VAL A 149 3.94 7.98 -3.19
N PHE A 150 3.47 8.67 -4.23
CA PHE A 150 3.41 8.13 -5.59
C PHE A 150 4.43 8.81 -6.50
N ASP A 151 5.17 8.00 -7.26
CA ASP A 151 6.09 8.45 -8.30
C ASP A 151 5.82 7.66 -9.60
N ASP A 152 5.57 8.36 -10.69
CA ASP A 152 5.30 7.76 -11.98
C ASP A 152 6.57 7.38 -12.77
N LEU A 153 7.75 7.61 -12.20
CA LEU A 153 9.06 7.41 -12.81
C LEU A 153 9.20 8.08 -14.20
N GLY A 154 8.43 9.13 -14.46
CA GLY A 154 8.40 9.85 -15.74
C GLY A 154 7.83 9.05 -16.90
N ILE A 155 7.07 7.97 -16.66
CA ILE A 155 6.52 7.11 -17.71
C ILE A 155 5.01 7.26 -17.91
N SER A 156 4.33 8.11 -17.12
CA SER A 156 2.88 8.31 -17.19
C SER A 156 2.39 8.60 -18.61
N SER A 157 3.16 9.36 -19.40
CA SER A 157 2.86 9.65 -20.80
C SER A 157 2.98 8.44 -21.74
N ARG A 158 3.69 7.37 -21.31
CA ARG A 158 3.89 6.15 -22.10
C ARG A 158 2.94 5.02 -21.71
N VAL A 159 2.46 5.03 -20.46
CA VAL A 159 1.41 4.13 -19.98
C VAL A 159 0.07 4.71 -20.44
N GLY A 160 -0.11 4.78 -21.73
CA GLY A 160 -1.21 5.51 -22.34
C GLY A 160 -2.58 5.11 -21.79
N SER A 161 -3.57 5.90 -22.15
CA SER A 161 -5.02 5.82 -21.86
C SER A 161 -5.73 4.47 -22.15
N SER A 162 -4.97 3.41 -22.38
CA SER A 162 -5.49 2.07 -22.70
C SER A 162 -5.83 1.21 -21.48
N GLN A 163 -5.45 1.64 -20.26
CA GLN A 163 -5.80 0.91 -19.04
C GLN A 163 -6.76 1.75 -18.20
N THR A 164 -7.97 1.24 -18.03
CA THR A 164 -8.95 1.82 -17.11
C THR A 164 -8.56 1.46 -15.68
N ALA A 165 -8.51 2.45 -14.79
CA ALA A 165 -8.32 2.21 -13.37
C ALA A 165 -9.45 1.32 -12.84
N ALA A 166 -9.09 0.31 -12.03
CA ALA A 166 -10.08 -0.57 -11.40
C ALA A 166 -10.85 0.13 -10.27
N LEU A 167 -10.21 1.10 -9.63
CA LEU A 167 -10.77 1.92 -8.56
C LEU A 167 -10.31 3.37 -8.74
N GLU A 168 -11.14 4.31 -8.32
CA GLU A 168 -10.81 5.73 -8.25
C GLU A 168 -10.86 6.19 -6.80
N VAL A 169 -9.88 6.99 -6.41
CA VAL A 169 -9.85 7.64 -5.10
C VAL A 169 -10.67 8.93 -5.19
N ILE A 170 -11.67 9.08 -4.34
CA ILE A 170 -12.43 10.31 -4.23
C ILE A 170 -11.59 11.33 -3.47
N GLU A 171 -10.87 12.18 -4.20
CA GLU A 171 -10.01 13.22 -3.60
C GLU A 171 -10.80 14.45 -3.15
N SER A 172 -11.91 14.73 -3.81
CA SER A 172 -12.82 15.82 -3.46
C SER A 172 -14.26 15.46 -3.81
N CYS A 173 -15.20 15.91 -3.01
CA CYS A 173 -16.61 15.87 -3.37
C CYS A 173 -17.15 17.30 -3.42
N GLU A 174 -17.95 17.60 -4.44
CA GLU A 174 -18.68 18.86 -4.48
C GLU A 174 -19.74 18.87 -3.40
N LEU A 175 -19.67 19.88 -2.52
CA LEU A 175 -20.72 20.07 -1.54
C LEU A 175 -21.98 20.55 -2.23
N PRO A 176 -23.17 20.15 -1.76
CA PRO A 176 -24.43 20.63 -2.30
C PRO A 176 -24.49 22.16 -2.25
N ALA A 177 -24.98 22.76 -3.34
CA ALA A 177 -25.12 24.21 -3.40
C ALA A 177 -25.97 24.76 -2.26
N VAL A 178 -25.63 25.96 -1.78
CA VAL A 178 -26.40 26.65 -0.74
C VAL A 178 -27.85 26.82 -1.20
N ARG A 179 -28.80 26.47 -0.34
CA ARG A 179 -30.23 26.55 -0.64
C ARG A 179 -30.66 28.02 -0.86
N LYS A 180 -31.51 28.22 -1.85
CA LYS A 180 -32.13 29.52 -2.06
C LYS A 180 -33.07 29.85 -0.90
N ARG A 181 -33.09 31.11 -0.45
CA ARG A 181 -33.98 31.58 0.64
C ARG A 181 -35.48 31.35 0.37
N ASN A 182 -35.88 31.53 -0.89
CA ASN A 182 -37.23 31.24 -1.36
C ASN A 182 -37.28 29.82 -1.94
N SER A 183 -37.24 28.82 -1.09
CA SER A 183 -37.31 27.40 -1.47
C SER A 183 -38.03 26.59 -0.39
N HIS A 184 -38.59 25.46 -0.80
CA HIS A 184 -39.29 24.54 0.11
C HIS A 184 -38.81 23.10 -0.10
N LYS A 185 -39.18 22.20 0.82
CA LYS A 185 -38.70 20.80 0.86
C LYS A 185 -38.79 20.04 -0.46
N ASN A 186 -39.84 20.27 -1.25
CA ASN A 186 -40.06 19.56 -2.53
C ASN A 186 -39.03 19.94 -3.62
N HIS A 187 -38.27 21.04 -3.45
CA HIS A 187 -37.21 21.41 -4.40
C HIS A 187 -35.94 20.58 -4.22
N TYR A 188 -35.81 19.82 -3.13
CA TYR A 188 -34.60 19.11 -2.74
C TYR A 188 -34.78 17.60 -2.67
N GLY A 189 -35.83 17.10 -3.34
CA GLY A 189 -36.08 15.66 -3.46
C GLY A 189 -36.62 14.98 -2.21
N ASN A 190 -37.08 13.78 -2.40
CA ASN A 190 -37.58 12.88 -1.35
C ASN A 190 -36.69 11.65 -1.34
N LEU A 191 -36.22 11.25 -0.15
CA LEU A 191 -35.43 10.06 0.07
C LEU A 191 -36.23 9.05 0.89
N LEU A 192 -36.33 7.83 0.42
CA LEU A 192 -36.84 6.71 1.18
C LEU A 192 -35.66 5.87 1.68
N ILE A 193 -35.63 5.61 2.98
CA ILE A 193 -34.64 4.72 3.62
C ILE A 193 -35.37 3.46 4.03
N VAL A 194 -34.91 2.33 3.52
CA VAL A 194 -35.43 1.02 3.88
C VAL A 194 -34.31 0.23 4.53
N GLY A 195 -34.48 -0.16 5.78
CA GLY A 195 -33.48 -0.91 6.52
C GLY A 195 -33.86 -1.06 8.00
N GLY A 196 -32.94 -1.65 8.73
CA GLY A 196 -33.17 -2.02 10.12
C GLY A 196 -33.88 -3.36 10.28
N ASP A 197 -33.64 -3.98 11.41
CA ASP A 197 -34.36 -5.19 11.88
C ASP A 197 -34.79 -4.94 13.33
N LEU A 198 -35.48 -5.87 13.90
CA LEU A 198 -35.92 -5.79 15.30
C LEU A 198 -34.69 -5.51 16.20
N GLY A 199 -34.69 -4.39 16.89
CA GLY A 199 -33.53 -3.94 17.69
C GLY A 199 -32.43 -3.19 16.93
N MET A 200 -32.53 -3.04 15.60
CA MET A 200 -31.53 -2.34 14.76
C MET A 200 -32.04 -1.05 14.11
N SER A 201 -32.98 -0.36 14.73
CA SER A 201 -33.54 0.89 14.23
C SER A 201 -32.57 2.08 14.23
N GLY A 202 -31.47 1.99 15.00
CA GLY A 202 -30.49 3.07 15.14
C GLY A 202 -29.83 3.48 13.83
N ALA A 203 -29.46 2.52 13.00
CA ALA A 203 -28.82 2.76 11.70
C ALA A 203 -29.72 3.56 10.76
N VAL A 204 -31.01 3.21 10.71
CA VAL A 204 -32.02 3.92 9.89
C VAL A 204 -32.20 5.35 10.37
N ALA A 205 -32.28 5.56 11.68
CA ALA A 205 -32.40 6.89 12.27
C ALA A 205 -31.17 7.77 11.97
N LEU A 206 -29.96 7.21 12.08
CA LEU A 206 -28.72 7.91 11.74
C LEU A 206 -28.65 8.25 10.24
N ALA A 207 -29.04 7.33 9.38
CA ALA A 207 -29.09 7.55 7.93
C ALA A 207 -30.11 8.65 7.58
N ALA A 208 -31.27 8.68 8.23
CA ALA A 208 -32.28 9.72 8.04
C ALA A 208 -31.78 11.10 8.47
N GLN A 209 -31.10 11.18 9.62
CA GLN A 209 -30.50 12.42 10.08
C GLN A 209 -29.37 12.90 9.14
N ALA A 210 -28.51 11.99 8.69
CA ALA A 210 -27.44 12.31 7.75
C ALA A 210 -28.02 12.86 6.44
N ALA A 211 -29.04 12.20 5.87
CA ALA A 211 -29.72 12.65 4.67
C ALA A 211 -30.30 14.05 4.79
N LEU A 212 -30.98 14.39 5.89
CA LEU A 212 -31.52 15.71 6.14
C LEU A 212 -30.42 16.76 6.26
N ARG A 213 -29.33 16.44 6.98
CA ARG A 213 -28.15 17.33 7.14
C ARG A 213 -27.41 17.54 5.81
N SER A 214 -27.36 16.53 4.97
CA SER A 214 -26.77 16.62 3.62
C SER A 214 -27.64 17.33 2.60
N GLY A 215 -28.88 17.70 2.95
CA GLY A 215 -29.72 18.52 2.11
C GLY A 215 -30.91 17.84 1.44
N ALA A 216 -31.33 16.64 1.87
CA ALA A 216 -32.59 16.08 1.43
C ALA A 216 -33.78 16.94 1.85
N GLY A 217 -34.78 17.08 0.98
CA GLY A 217 -35.96 17.89 1.24
C GLY A 217 -36.95 17.19 2.17
N LEU A 218 -37.16 15.91 1.97
CA LEU A 218 -37.98 15.01 2.77
C LEU A 218 -37.28 13.66 2.90
N VAL A 219 -37.32 13.09 4.09
CA VAL A 219 -36.82 11.74 4.36
C VAL A 219 -37.94 10.93 5.00
N THR A 220 -38.18 9.74 4.46
CA THR A 220 -39.08 8.73 5.00
C THR A 220 -38.23 7.50 5.37
N ALA A 221 -38.43 6.94 6.54
CA ALA A 221 -37.72 5.76 7.03
C ALA A 221 -38.70 4.77 7.64
#